data_7078a7ea4191bac6b2efd4a2ad3eb073
#
_entry.id   7078a7ea4191bac6b2efd4a2ad3eb073
#
_cell.length_a   1.000
_cell.length_b   1.000
_cell.length_c   1.000
_cell.angle_alpha   90.00
_cell.angle_beta   90.00
_cell.angle_gamma   90.00
#
_symmetry.space_group_name_H-M   'P 1'
#
loop_
_entity.id
_entity.type
_entity.pdbx_description
1 polymer ?
#
loop_
_entity_poly.entity_id
_entity_poly.type
_entity_poly.pdbx_seq_one_letter_code
_entity_poly.pdbx_strand_id
1 'polypeptide(L)'
;MVNRRWQLHVWELTGPPDGWEQQLKQHLAAEPVFAVISGLGGNNWEPVHRFCEAESVPCLFPNVEVPAGRDEDFYSVYFSRGVLLEAQLIAHQLQDAGEGIRRVVQVYRAGDVGEHAAEALKAASPGRQIENRVLKLHGSSKDLSALLQDLGAADALVLWLRPEDLKALPSEPARTSQVWISGEMGGLEFAPLPAAWRVAARIAYPVDLPGQRVVRVDYTLSWFRIRHIPVVAQQVQADTYLACGLVAETLNHIVDAFVRDYLIERIEMALDHRVLTGYYPHLTLAPGQRFASKGGYIVRFADPAGARLTPVGEWITP
;
A
#
# COMPACT_ATOMS: atom_id res chain seq x y z
N MET A 1 22.43 15.11 -25.30
CA MET A 1 22.11 14.42 -24.04
C MET A 1 22.81 15.20 -22.91
N VAL A 2 22.08 15.75 -21.96
CA VAL A 2 22.69 16.54 -20.88
C VAL A 2 23.11 15.56 -19.78
N ASN A 3 24.40 15.45 -19.51
CA ASN A 3 24.90 14.63 -18.42
C ASN A 3 24.63 15.33 -17.08
N ARG A 4 23.74 14.77 -16.27
CA ARG A 4 23.47 15.25 -14.92
C ARG A 4 24.08 14.31 -13.90
N ARG A 5 24.71 14.89 -12.86
CA ARG A 5 25.23 14.13 -11.73
C ARG A 5 24.18 14.14 -10.62
N TRP A 6 23.82 12.97 -10.13
CA TRP A 6 22.97 12.84 -8.96
C TRP A 6 23.81 12.97 -7.70
N GLN A 7 23.30 13.70 -6.73
CA GLN A 7 23.81 13.75 -5.37
C GLN A 7 22.69 13.31 -4.46
N LEU A 8 22.89 12.23 -3.70
CA LEU A 8 21.93 11.70 -2.76
C LEU A 8 22.21 12.28 -1.38
N HIS A 9 21.20 12.87 -0.79
CA HIS A 9 21.16 13.25 0.62
C HIS A 9 20.17 12.35 1.34
N VAL A 10 20.56 11.74 2.46
CA VAL A 10 19.70 10.91 3.27
C VAL A 10 19.26 11.71 4.48
N TRP A 11 17.97 12.02 4.56
CA TRP A 11 17.38 12.75 5.66
C TRP A 11 16.73 11.78 6.63
N GLU A 12 17.30 11.64 7.81
CA GLU A 12 16.76 10.82 8.88
C GLU A 12 15.91 11.68 9.82
N LEU A 13 14.61 11.36 9.91
CA LEU A 13 13.68 12.03 10.82
C LEU A 13 13.62 11.25 12.13
N THR A 14 13.73 11.97 13.24
CA THR A 14 13.78 11.37 14.58
C THR A 14 12.69 11.94 15.48
N GLY A 15 12.35 11.18 16.53
CA GLY A 15 11.33 11.57 17.49
C GLY A 15 9.90 11.51 16.93
N PRO A 16 8.94 12.14 17.62
CA PRO A 16 7.53 12.09 17.24
C PRO A 16 7.27 12.87 15.94
N PRO A 17 6.28 12.44 15.14
CA PRO A 17 5.95 13.03 13.83
C PRO A 17 5.68 14.54 13.85
N ASP A 18 5.17 15.06 14.96
CA ASP A 18 4.89 16.51 15.12
C ASP A 18 6.12 17.39 14.96
N GLY A 19 7.32 16.83 15.19
CA GLY A 19 8.59 17.54 15.02
C GLY A 19 9.23 17.40 13.64
N TRP A 20 8.70 16.55 12.77
CA TRP A 20 9.33 16.20 11.50
C TRP A 20 9.32 17.35 10.48
N GLU A 21 8.25 18.12 10.41
CA GLU A 21 8.17 19.25 9.48
C GLU A 21 9.30 20.27 9.72
N GLN A 22 9.62 20.55 10.99
CA GLN A 22 10.73 21.43 11.32
C GLN A 22 12.09 20.85 10.94
N GLN A 23 12.30 19.53 11.15
CA GLN A 23 13.53 18.84 10.74
C GLN A 23 13.71 18.90 9.22
N LEU A 24 12.63 18.66 8.46
CA LEU A 24 12.64 18.72 7.00
C LEU A 24 13.01 20.13 6.49
N LYS A 25 12.47 21.18 7.09
CA LYS A 25 12.83 22.57 6.77
C LYS A 25 14.30 22.87 7.06
N GLN A 26 14.83 22.33 8.16
CA GLN A 26 16.26 22.46 8.49
C GLN A 26 17.14 21.73 7.49
N HIS A 27 16.78 20.49 7.11
CA HIS A 27 17.49 19.73 6.08
C HIS A 27 17.47 20.46 4.73
N LEU A 28 16.30 20.94 4.30
CA LEU A 28 16.16 21.66 3.03
C LEU A 28 17.01 22.95 3.00
N ALA A 29 17.08 23.66 4.13
CA ALA A 29 17.90 24.88 4.24
C ALA A 29 19.41 24.59 4.23
N ALA A 30 19.83 23.48 4.85
CA ALA A 30 21.23 23.08 4.90
C ALA A 30 21.71 22.42 3.59
N GLU A 31 20.86 21.58 3.01
CA GLU A 31 21.15 20.79 1.81
C GLU A 31 19.93 20.84 0.86
N PRO A 32 19.83 21.89 0.03
CA PRO A 32 18.71 22.02 -0.92
C PRO A 32 18.64 20.85 -1.88
N VAL A 33 17.47 20.20 -1.94
CA VAL A 33 17.21 19.08 -2.86
C VAL A 33 16.23 19.45 -3.96
N PHE A 34 16.31 18.78 -5.10
CA PHE A 34 15.37 18.98 -6.20
C PHE A 34 14.06 18.20 -5.96
N ALA A 35 14.16 17.00 -5.43
CA ALA A 35 13.02 16.13 -5.11
C ALA A 35 13.36 15.19 -3.95
N VAL A 36 12.33 14.71 -3.24
CA VAL A 36 12.38 13.59 -2.31
C VAL A 36 11.91 12.34 -3.06
N ILE A 37 12.64 11.23 -2.98
CA ILE A 37 12.35 10.01 -3.73
C ILE A 37 12.27 8.83 -2.77
N SER A 38 11.23 8.01 -2.90
CA SER A 38 11.07 6.70 -2.25
C SER A 38 11.30 6.73 -0.73
N GLY A 39 10.85 7.80 -0.06
CA GLY A 39 10.96 7.92 1.39
C GLY A 39 10.28 6.76 2.12
N LEU A 40 10.75 6.41 3.31
CA LEU A 40 10.20 5.35 4.15
C LEU A 40 9.43 5.99 5.31
N GLY A 41 8.12 5.81 5.37
CA GLY A 41 7.27 6.55 6.32
C GLY A 41 6.26 5.72 7.11
N GLY A 42 6.08 4.43 6.80
CA GLY A 42 5.09 3.60 7.48
C GLY A 42 3.69 4.23 7.50
N ASN A 43 3.14 4.48 8.69
CA ASN A 43 1.81 5.05 8.91
C ASN A 43 1.77 6.56 9.21
N ASN A 44 2.90 7.25 9.24
CA ASN A 44 3.00 8.66 9.67
C ASN A 44 3.60 9.56 8.58
N TRP A 45 3.07 9.52 7.37
CA TRP A 45 3.62 10.28 6.24
C TRP A 45 3.08 11.72 6.13
N GLU A 46 1.99 12.05 6.79
CA GLU A 46 1.32 13.34 6.68
C GLU A 46 2.25 14.57 6.90
N PRO A 47 3.18 14.60 7.89
CA PRO A 47 4.08 15.74 8.05
C PRO A 47 5.02 15.93 6.86
N VAL A 48 5.51 14.83 6.25
CA VAL A 48 6.39 14.90 5.09
C VAL A 48 5.62 15.35 3.87
N HIS A 49 4.40 14.83 3.68
CA HIS A 49 3.49 15.23 2.61
C HIS A 49 3.22 16.73 2.66
N ARG A 50 2.76 17.26 3.81
CA ARG A 50 2.50 18.70 3.98
C ARG A 50 3.73 19.56 3.71
N PHE A 51 4.89 19.12 4.20
CA PHE A 51 6.16 19.82 3.92
C PHE A 51 6.42 19.89 2.41
N CYS A 52 6.29 18.78 1.69
CA CYS A 52 6.55 18.74 0.26
C CYS A 52 5.61 19.65 -0.53
N GLU A 53 4.32 19.67 -0.20
CA GLU A 53 3.34 20.56 -0.82
C GLU A 53 3.65 22.05 -0.49
N ALA A 54 3.93 22.37 0.79
CA ALA A 54 4.18 23.72 1.23
C ALA A 54 5.47 24.33 0.65
N GLU A 55 6.53 23.52 0.53
CA GLU A 55 7.86 23.95 0.02
C GLU A 55 8.01 23.71 -1.49
N SER A 56 6.95 23.25 -2.17
CA SER A 56 6.96 22.92 -3.60
C SER A 56 8.11 21.96 -3.97
N VAL A 57 8.30 20.92 -3.15
CA VAL A 57 9.31 19.88 -3.36
C VAL A 57 8.64 18.60 -3.84
N PRO A 58 8.91 18.10 -5.05
CA PRO A 58 8.37 16.82 -5.50
C PRO A 58 8.69 15.70 -4.51
N CYS A 59 7.65 15.00 -4.05
CA CYS A 59 7.74 13.85 -3.18
C CYS A 59 7.26 12.63 -3.97
N LEU A 60 8.21 11.85 -4.47
CA LEU A 60 7.96 10.86 -5.51
C LEU A 60 8.02 9.45 -4.95
N PHE A 61 6.88 8.76 -5.04
CA PHE A 61 6.73 7.34 -4.77
C PHE A 61 7.27 6.90 -3.39
N PRO A 62 6.85 7.54 -2.29
CA PRO A 62 7.23 7.08 -0.97
C PRO A 62 6.66 5.68 -0.69
N ASN A 63 7.40 4.89 0.08
CA ASN A 63 6.97 3.59 0.56
C ASN A 63 6.20 3.79 1.87
N VAL A 64 4.89 3.90 1.77
CA VAL A 64 3.98 4.20 2.87
C VAL A 64 2.74 3.32 2.77
N GLU A 65 2.23 2.88 3.90
CA GLU A 65 1.04 2.02 3.96
C GLU A 65 -0.26 2.84 3.98
N VAL A 66 -0.19 4.07 4.51
CA VAL A 66 -1.27 5.06 4.52
C VAL A 66 -0.75 6.34 3.86
N PRO A 67 -0.93 6.50 2.56
CA PRO A 67 -0.53 7.74 1.90
C PRO A 67 -1.46 8.89 2.32
N ALA A 68 -0.86 10.07 2.44
CA ALA A 68 -1.57 11.32 2.65
C ALA A 68 -1.73 12.01 1.29
N GLY A 69 -2.91 12.04 0.73
CA GLY A 69 -3.13 12.67 -0.57
C GLY A 69 -4.52 13.25 -0.68
N ARG A 70 -4.62 14.44 -1.24
CA ARG A 70 -5.87 15.16 -1.52
C ARG A 70 -5.94 15.49 -3.01
N ASP A 71 -7.12 15.78 -3.52
CA ASP A 71 -7.33 16.10 -4.94
C ASP A 71 -6.67 17.40 -5.37
N GLU A 72 -6.42 18.33 -4.43
CA GLU A 72 -5.71 19.60 -4.66
C GLU A 72 -4.19 19.51 -4.60
N ASP A 73 -3.62 18.39 -4.18
CA ASP A 73 -2.18 18.21 -4.03
C ASP A 73 -1.50 18.12 -5.40
N PHE A 74 -0.26 18.59 -5.50
CA PHE A 74 0.48 18.62 -6.76
C PHE A 74 1.84 17.94 -6.69
N TYR A 75 2.59 18.16 -5.61
CA TYR A 75 3.99 17.74 -5.53
C TYR A 75 4.19 16.30 -5.07
N SER A 76 3.18 15.69 -4.44
CA SER A 76 3.26 14.33 -3.89
C SER A 76 2.62 13.32 -4.83
N VAL A 77 3.40 12.32 -5.27
CA VAL A 77 2.96 11.26 -6.19
C VAL A 77 3.23 9.90 -5.56
N TYR A 78 2.22 9.04 -5.55
CA TYR A 78 2.24 7.71 -4.93
C TYR A 78 2.03 6.60 -5.96
N PHE A 79 2.59 5.41 -5.71
CA PHE A 79 2.23 4.25 -6.52
C PHE A 79 0.81 3.78 -6.25
N SER A 80 0.39 3.70 -5.00
CA SER A 80 -0.92 3.17 -4.60
C SER A 80 -1.50 3.96 -3.42
N ARG A 81 -2.80 3.77 -3.18
CA ARG A 81 -3.45 4.21 -1.94
C ARG A 81 -3.23 3.23 -0.76
N GLY A 82 -2.40 2.20 -0.93
CA GLY A 82 -2.10 1.22 0.12
C GLY A 82 -3.36 0.57 0.69
N VAL A 83 -3.45 0.49 2.02
CA VAL A 83 -4.59 -0.13 2.71
C VAL A 83 -5.94 0.58 2.46
N LEU A 84 -5.92 1.86 2.07
CA LEU A 84 -7.14 2.59 1.71
C LEU A 84 -7.75 2.07 0.40
N LEU A 85 -6.91 1.66 -0.56
CA LEU A 85 -7.36 0.98 -1.78
C LEU A 85 -7.95 -0.39 -1.46
N GLU A 86 -7.33 -1.15 -0.56
CA GLU A 86 -7.87 -2.44 -0.12
C GLU A 86 -9.25 -2.31 0.51
N ALA A 87 -9.46 -1.27 1.31
CA ALA A 87 -10.77 -0.96 1.88
C ALA A 87 -11.83 -0.70 0.79
N GLN A 88 -11.48 0.01 -0.28
CA GLN A 88 -12.36 0.25 -1.41
C GLN A 88 -12.65 -1.05 -2.19
N LEU A 89 -11.65 -1.91 -2.41
CA LEU A 89 -11.84 -3.21 -3.05
C LEU A 89 -12.82 -4.11 -2.26
N ILE A 90 -12.68 -4.14 -0.92
CA ILE A 90 -13.59 -4.89 -0.06
C ILE A 90 -14.98 -4.27 -0.09
N ALA A 91 -15.10 -2.93 -0.04
CA ALA A 91 -16.38 -2.24 -0.12
C ALA A 91 -17.14 -2.59 -1.42
N HIS A 92 -16.44 -2.62 -2.54
CA HIS A 92 -17.00 -3.04 -3.84
C HIS A 92 -17.57 -4.46 -3.76
N GLN A 93 -16.83 -5.40 -3.20
CA GLN A 93 -17.29 -6.78 -3.02
C GLN A 93 -18.48 -6.91 -2.06
N LEU A 94 -18.53 -6.07 -1.04
CA LEU A 94 -19.68 -6.02 -0.11
C LEU A 94 -20.95 -5.51 -0.79
N GLN A 95 -20.83 -4.59 -1.75
CA GLN A 95 -21.96 -4.13 -2.56
C GLN A 95 -22.49 -5.27 -3.45
N ASP A 96 -21.61 -5.99 -4.13
CA ASP A 96 -21.97 -7.12 -4.98
C ASP A 96 -22.62 -8.27 -4.20
N ALA A 97 -22.25 -8.46 -2.94
CA ALA A 97 -22.83 -9.52 -2.09
C ALA A 97 -24.30 -9.26 -1.67
N GLY A 98 -24.85 -8.09 -1.97
CA GLY A 98 -26.25 -7.75 -1.71
C GLY A 98 -26.66 -7.82 -0.25
N GLU A 99 -27.92 -8.22 0.03
CA GLU A 99 -28.51 -8.28 1.39
C GLU A 99 -28.08 -9.49 2.21
N GLY A 100 -27.30 -10.42 1.64
CA GLY A 100 -26.88 -11.65 2.32
C GLY A 100 -25.96 -11.42 3.52
N ILE A 101 -25.32 -10.28 3.60
CA ILE A 101 -24.46 -9.87 4.73
C ILE A 101 -25.20 -8.84 5.56
N ARG A 102 -25.55 -9.22 6.81
CA ARG A 102 -26.26 -8.38 7.74
C ARG A 102 -25.33 -7.35 8.41
N ARG A 103 -24.15 -7.81 8.85
CA ARG A 103 -23.17 -7.03 9.60
C ARG A 103 -21.76 -7.32 9.10
N VAL A 104 -20.93 -6.29 9.04
CA VAL A 104 -19.49 -6.40 8.77
C VAL A 104 -18.73 -6.12 10.07
N VAL A 105 -17.98 -7.09 10.55
CA VAL A 105 -17.12 -6.95 11.71
C VAL A 105 -15.68 -6.76 11.26
N GLN A 106 -15.06 -5.67 11.67
CA GLN A 106 -13.67 -5.35 11.40
C GLN A 106 -12.83 -5.54 12.65
N VAL A 107 -11.69 -6.21 12.52
CA VAL A 107 -10.73 -6.40 13.59
C VAL A 107 -9.41 -5.78 13.19
N TYR A 108 -8.88 -4.89 14.03
CA TYR A 108 -7.58 -4.25 13.84
C TYR A 108 -6.88 -4.01 15.17
N ARG A 109 -5.56 -3.81 15.15
CA ARG A 109 -4.77 -3.48 16.33
C ARG A 109 -4.75 -1.98 16.56
N ALA A 110 -4.94 -1.54 17.80
CA ALA A 110 -4.87 -0.13 18.18
C ALA A 110 -3.53 0.49 17.83
N GLY A 111 -3.55 1.66 17.20
CA GLY A 111 -2.35 2.42 16.82
C GLY A 111 -1.61 1.86 15.59
N ASP A 112 -2.18 0.89 14.87
CA ASP A 112 -1.65 0.41 13.59
C ASP A 112 -2.49 0.95 12.41
N VAL A 113 -1.98 0.85 11.20
CA VAL A 113 -2.61 1.32 9.95
C VAL A 113 -3.98 0.68 9.68
N GLY A 114 -4.26 -0.46 10.27
CA GLY A 114 -5.56 -1.12 10.21
C GLY A 114 -6.74 -0.26 10.70
N GLU A 115 -6.48 0.70 11.59
CA GLU A 115 -7.46 1.68 12.03
C GLU A 115 -7.90 2.59 10.87
N HIS A 116 -6.95 3.11 10.09
CA HIS A 116 -7.24 3.92 8.89
C HIS A 116 -7.97 3.12 7.81
N ALA A 117 -7.58 1.86 7.62
CA ALA A 117 -8.25 0.95 6.69
C ALA A 117 -9.71 0.68 7.10
N ALA A 118 -9.94 0.47 8.39
CA ALA A 118 -11.27 0.24 8.94
C ALA A 118 -12.19 1.46 8.79
N GLU A 119 -11.66 2.66 9.01
CA GLU A 119 -12.38 3.92 8.78
C GLU A 119 -12.69 4.12 7.29
N ALA A 120 -11.73 3.84 6.42
CA ALA A 120 -11.91 3.93 4.97
C ALA A 120 -13.00 2.96 4.47
N LEU A 121 -13.01 1.70 4.96
CA LEU A 121 -14.05 0.74 4.60
C LEU A 121 -15.43 1.21 5.06
N LYS A 122 -15.52 1.76 6.27
CA LYS A 122 -16.77 2.32 6.80
C LYS A 122 -17.28 3.46 5.94
N ALA A 123 -16.40 4.37 5.54
CA ALA A 123 -16.74 5.49 4.67
C ALA A 123 -17.18 5.04 3.27
N ALA A 124 -16.52 4.00 2.71
CA ALA A 124 -16.83 3.43 1.40
C ALA A 124 -18.06 2.50 1.38
N SER A 125 -18.66 2.20 2.55
CA SER A 125 -19.81 1.28 2.67
C SER A 125 -21.01 1.94 3.34
N PRO A 126 -21.57 3.02 2.78
CA PRO A 126 -22.71 3.72 3.37
C PRO A 126 -23.92 2.79 3.48
N GLY A 127 -24.64 2.88 4.59
CA GLY A 127 -25.83 2.06 4.87
C GLY A 127 -25.55 0.62 5.35
N ARG A 128 -24.29 0.17 5.36
CA ARG A 128 -23.91 -1.12 5.97
C ARG A 128 -23.75 -0.99 7.49
N GLN A 129 -24.20 -1.99 8.22
CA GLN A 129 -23.89 -2.11 9.66
C GLN A 129 -22.45 -2.57 9.81
N ILE A 130 -21.57 -1.68 10.28
CA ILE A 130 -20.16 -1.97 10.51
C ILE A 130 -19.85 -1.88 12.00
N GLU A 131 -19.21 -2.92 12.53
CA GLU A 131 -18.75 -3.02 13.90
C GLU A 131 -17.22 -3.12 13.93
N ASN A 132 -16.58 -2.20 14.65
CA ASN A 132 -15.14 -2.20 14.85
C ASN A 132 -14.80 -2.90 16.17
N ARG A 133 -13.91 -3.88 16.13
CA ARG A 133 -13.36 -4.59 17.29
C ARG A 133 -11.86 -4.34 17.36
N VAL A 134 -11.42 -3.69 18.41
CA VAL A 134 -10.05 -3.23 18.55
C VAL A 134 -9.24 -4.18 19.41
N LEU A 135 -8.23 -4.79 18.81
CA LEU A 135 -7.20 -5.51 19.55
C LEU A 135 -6.27 -4.48 20.21
N LYS A 136 -6.09 -4.56 21.53
CA LYS A 136 -5.18 -3.66 22.25
C LYS A 136 -3.78 -3.72 21.70
N LEU A 137 -2.99 -2.66 21.83
CA LEU A 137 -1.62 -2.56 21.33
C LEU A 137 -0.74 -3.76 21.75
N HIS A 138 -0.86 -4.22 22.99
CA HIS A 138 -0.17 -5.41 23.53
C HIS A 138 -1.13 -6.59 23.76
N GLY A 139 -2.26 -6.63 23.03
CA GLY A 139 -3.23 -7.71 23.13
C GLY A 139 -2.68 -9.05 22.68
N SER A 140 -3.05 -10.11 23.39
CA SER A 140 -2.61 -11.48 23.15
C SER A 140 -3.48 -12.23 22.14
N SER A 141 -3.06 -13.46 21.78
CA SER A 141 -3.89 -14.37 20.95
C SER A 141 -5.23 -14.72 21.62
N LYS A 142 -5.31 -14.72 22.95
CA LYS A 142 -6.58 -14.92 23.67
C LYS A 142 -7.52 -13.74 23.50
N ASP A 143 -6.97 -12.52 23.53
CA ASP A 143 -7.76 -11.30 23.29
C ASP A 143 -8.27 -11.29 21.85
N LEU A 144 -7.41 -11.66 20.87
CA LEU A 144 -7.82 -11.81 19.48
C LEU A 144 -8.94 -12.84 19.33
N SER A 145 -8.80 -14.02 19.94
CA SER A 145 -9.84 -15.06 19.91
C SER A 145 -11.17 -14.59 20.52
N ALA A 146 -11.12 -13.78 21.57
CA ALA A 146 -12.32 -13.20 22.19
C ALA A 146 -13.03 -12.22 21.24
N LEU A 147 -12.28 -11.44 20.44
CA LEU A 147 -12.85 -10.53 19.44
C LEU A 147 -13.55 -11.26 18.28
N LEU A 148 -13.29 -12.55 18.08
CA LEU A 148 -13.90 -13.36 17.03
C LEU A 148 -15.13 -14.16 17.51
N GLN A 149 -15.49 -14.04 18.78
CA GLN A 149 -16.70 -14.67 19.32
C GLN A 149 -17.96 -13.96 18.81
N ASP A 150 -19.10 -14.64 18.92
CA ASP A 150 -20.45 -14.13 18.57
C ASP A 150 -20.60 -13.69 17.09
N LEU A 151 -19.77 -14.23 16.20
CA LEU A 151 -19.92 -14.08 14.77
C LEU A 151 -20.84 -15.19 14.22
N GLY A 152 -21.76 -14.80 13.34
CA GLY A 152 -22.75 -15.69 12.75
C GLY A 152 -22.65 -15.81 11.23
N ALA A 153 -23.37 -16.77 10.63
CA ALA A 153 -23.37 -17.03 9.21
C ALA A 153 -23.85 -15.85 8.33
N ALA A 154 -24.52 -14.86 8.91
CA ALA A 154 -24.94 -13.64 8.22
C ALA A 154 -23.97 -12.47 8.44
N ASP A 155 -22.88 -12.68 9.17
CA ASP A 155 -21.84 -11.67 9.40
C ASP A 155 -20.69 -11.88 8.40
N ALA A 156 -20.02 -10.80 8.04
CA ALA A 156 -18.76 -10.81 7.32
C ALA A 156 -17.64 -10.34 8.26
N LEU A 157 -16.44 -10.89 8.09
CA LEU A 157 -15.28 -10.57 8.91
C LEU A 157 -14.19 -9.94 8.04
N VAL A 158 -13.64 -8.82 8.48
CA VAL A 158 -12.48 -8.17 7.85
C VAL A 158 -11.35 -8.07 8.87
N LEU A 159 -10.19 -8.59 8.53
CA LEU A 159 -8.99 -8.61 9.37
C LEU A 159 -7.93 -7.66 8.80
N TRP A 160 -7.75 -6.52 9.46
CA TRP A 160 -6.68 -5.56 9.24
C TRP A 160 -5.54 -5.86 10.22
N LEU A 161 -4.83 -6.98 9.99
CA LEU A 161 -3.89 -7.55 10.94
C LEU A 161 -2.53 -7.85 10.29
N ARG A 162 -1.49 -7.75 11.11
CA ARG A 162 -0.11 -8.08 10.75
C ARG A 162 0.13 -9.59 10.74
N PRO A 163 1.25 -10.09 10.13
CA PRO A 163 1.57 -11.50 10.08
C PRO A 163 1.60 -12.18 11.45
N GLU A 164 2.06 -11.50 12.50
CA GLU A 164 2.12 -12.03 13.85
C GLU A 164 0.74 -12.35 14.41
N ASP A 165 -0.22 -11.46 14.16
CA ASP A 165 -1.62 -11.64 14.60
C ASP A 165 -2.32 -12.70 13.74
N LEU A 166 -2.10 -12.70 12.43
CA LEU A 166 -2.67 -13.70 11.53
C LEU A 166 -2.19 -15.11 11.88
N LYS A 167 -0.93 -15.27 12.27
CA LYS A 167 -0.38 -16.54 12.74
C LYS A 167 -0.99 -16.99 14.08
N ALA A 168 -1.44 -16.03 14.89
CA ALA A 168 -2.01 -16.28 16.21
C ALA A 168 -3.54 -16.51 16.19
N LEU A 169 -4.17 -16.53 15.02
CA LEU A 169 -5.58 -16.85 14.85
C LEU A 169 -5.89 -18.28 15.38
N PRO A 170 -7.08 -18.53 15.90
CA PRO A 170 -7.51 -19.87 16.30
C PRO A 170 -7.43 -20.84 15.11
N SER A 171 -7.29 -22.15 15.37
CA SER A 171 -7.17 -23.17 14.31
C SER A 171 -8.36 -23.20 13.34
N GLU A 172 -9.56 -22.94 13.84
CA GLU A 172 -10.78 -22.89 13.05
C GLU A 172 -11.23 -21.45 12.82
N PRO A 173 -11.65 -21.10 11.59
CA PRO A 173 -12.19 -19.78 11.31
C PRO A 173 -13.54 -19.57 12.00
N ALA A 174 -13.87 -18.30 12.23
CA ALA A 174 -15.19 -17.92 12.69
C ALA A 174 -16.28 -18.35 11.68
N ARG A 175 -17.46 -18.69 12.16
CA ARG A 175 -18.61 -19.09 11.33
C ARG A 175 -19.26 -17.85 10.72
N THR A 176 -18.62 -17.28 9.71
CA THR A 176 -19.09 -16.09 8.99
C THR A 176 -19.42 -16.42 7.56
N SER A 177 -20.19 -15.55 6.90
CA SER A 177 -20.49 -15.69 5.46
C SER A 177 -19.24 -15.52 4.61
N GLN A 178 -18.38 -14.59 4.97
CA GLN A 178 -17.16 -14.25 4.23
C GLN A 178 -16.09 -13.74 5.20
N VAL A 179 -14.83 -14.01 4.86
CA VAL A 179 -13.65 -13.50 5.56
C VAL A 179 -12.76 -12.80 4.56
N TRP A 180 -12.37 -11.56 4.86
CA TRP A 180 -11.37 -10.81 4.10
C TRP A 180 -10.17 -10.49 4.98
N ILE A 181 -9.00 -10.46 4.37
CA ILE A 181 -7.76 -9.97 4.99
C ILE A 181 -7.12 -8.89 4.09
N SER A 182 -6.40 -7.98 4.70
CA SER A 182 -5.51 -7.07 4.01
C SER A 182 -4.31 -7.84 3.43
N GLY A 183 -4.03 -7.68 2.15
CA GLY A 183 -2.82 -8.20 1.52
C GLY A 183 -1.58 -7.42 1.94
N GLU A 184 -1.65 -6.10 1.91
CA GLU A 184 -0.55 -5.20 2.32
C GLU A 184 -0.10 -5.47 3.76
N MET A 185 -1.02 -5.44 4.71
CA MET A 185 -0.70 -5.69 6.11
C MET A 185 -0.35 -7.17 6.37
N GLY A 186 -1.05 -8.10 5.71
CA GLY A 186 -0.93 -9.52 5.96
C GLY A 186 0.29 -10.20 5.33
N GLY A 187 1.00 -9.54 4.42
CA GLY A 187 2.17 -10.08 3.73
C GLY A 187 1.85 -10.76 2.39
N LEU A 188 0.78 -10.32 1.72
CA LEU A 188 0.36 -10.77 0.39
C LEU A 188 0.14 -12.30 0.32
N GLU A 189 0.75 -12.99 -0.66
CA GLU A 189 0.68 -14.45 -0.82
C GLU A 189 1.36 -15.23 0.31
N PHE A 190 2.16 -14.57 1.14
CA PHE A 190 2.88 -15.17 2.26
C PHE A 190 2.16 -15.01 3.61
N ALA A 191 0.93 -14.49 3.61
CA ALA A 191 0.14 -14.34 4.83
C ALA A 191 0.12 -15.65 5.64
N PRO A 192 0.59 -15.64 6.91
CA PRO A 192 0.80 -16.87 7.69
C PRO A 192 -0.48 -17.34 8.39
N LEU A 193 -1.54 -17.56 7.60
CA LEU A 193 -2.83 -18.03 8.09
C LEU A 193 -2.78 -19.53 8.45
N PRO A 194 -3.49 -19.97 9.50
CA PRO A 194 -3.79 -21.39 9.70
C PRO A 194 -4.54 -21.99 8.49
N ALA A 195 -4.35 -23.29 8.22
CA ALA A 195 -4.85 -23.96 7.01
C ALA A 195 -6.36 -23.77 6.77
N ALA A 196 -7.18 -23.86 7.79
CA ALA A 196 -8.63 -23.68 7.66
C ALA A 196 -8.99 -22.21 7.28
N TRP A 197 -8.25 -21.23 7.78
CA TRP A 197 -8.42 -19.83 7.41
C TRP A 197 -8.03 -19.57 5.96
N ARG A 198 -6.99 -20.22 5.44
CA ARG A 198 -6.60 -20.09 4.02
C ARG A 198 -7.71 -20.52 3.07
N VAL A 199 -8.49 -21.53 3.43
CA VAL A 199 -9.64 -21.98 2.64
C VAL A 199 -10.78 -20.97 2.67
N ALA A 200 -11.01 -20.32 3.82
CA ALA A 200 -12.13 -19.40 4.03
C ALA A 200 -11.83 -17.97 3.57
N ALA A 201 -10.58 -17.51 3.67
CA ALA A 201 -10.21 -16.13 3.49
C ALA A 201 -10.10 -15.72 2.01
N ARG A 202 -10.53 -14.50 1.76
CA ARG A 202 -10.22 -13.70 0.56
C ARG A 202 -9.22 -12.62 0.95
N ILE A 203 -8.34 -12.26 0.04
CA ILE A 203 -7.32 -11.25 0.25
C ILE A 203 -7.64 -10.07 -0.65
N ALA A 204 -7.72 -8.86 -0.11
CA ALA A 204 -7.65 -7.65 -0.90
C ALA A 204 -6.19 -7.49 -1.40
N TYR A 205 -5.99 -7.44 -2.70
CA TYR A 205 -4.68 -7.63 -3.31
C TYR A 205 -4.38 -6.50 -4.31
N PRO A 206 -3.80 -5.39 -3.87
CA PRO A 206 -3.67 -4.15 -4.67
C PRO A 206 -2.47 -4.16 -5.62
N VAL A 207 -1.91 -5.34 -5.90
CA VAL A 207 -0.77 -5.53 -6.80
C VAL A 207 -1.06 -6.64 -7.80
N ASP A 208 -0.18 -6.82 -8.78
CA ASP A 208 -0.34 -7.87 -9.78
C ASP A 208 -0.13 -9.28 -9.20
N LEU A 209 -0.75 -10.27 -9.84
CA LEU A 209 -0.66 -11.66 -9.40
C LEU A 209 0.80 -12.16 -9.46
N PRO A 210 1.23 -13.01 -8.51
CA PRO A 210 2.62 -13.50 -8.45
C PRO A 210 3.10 -14.09 -9.77
N GLY A 211 2.27 -14.90 -10.45
CA GLY A 211 2.62 -15.51 -11.74
C GLY A 211 2.78 -14.51 -12.88
N GLN A 212 2.10 -13.37 -12.82
CA GLN A 212 2.16 -12.34 -13.86
C GLN A 212 3.33 -11.36 -13.63
N ARG A 213 3.65 -11.06 -12.36
CA ARG A 213 4.73 -10.12 -12.05
C ARG A 213 6.13 -10.75 -11.93
N VAL A 214 6.25 -12.08 -11.91
CA VAL A 214 7.51 -12.79 -11.61
C VAL A 214 8.67 -12.30 -12.46
N VAL A 215 8.50 -12.15 -13.78
CA VAL A 215 9.57 -11.71 -14.69
C VAL A 215 10.00 -10.28 -14.40
N ARG A 216 9.04 -9.38 -14.13
CA ARG A 216 9.31 -7.96 -13.84
C ARG A 216 10.04 -7.80 -12.51
N VAL A 217 9.62 -8.51 -11.49
CA VAL A 217 10.25 -8.49 -10.16
C VAL A 217 11.64 -9.15 -10.23
N ASP A 218 11.79 -10.27 -10.94
CA ASP A 218 13.09 -10.95 -11.07
C ASP A 218 14.10 -10.09 -11.84
N TYR A 219 13.69 -9.31 -12.81
CA TYR A 219 14.54 -8.32 -13.46
C TYR A 219 15.18 -7.35 -12.44
N THR A 220 14.36 -6.78 -11.58
CA THR A 220 14.81 -5.88 -10.51
C THR A 220 15.73 -6.60 -9.51
N LEU A 221 15.33 -7.78 -9.06
CA LEU A 221 16.12 -8.57 -8.09
C LEU A 221 17.45 -9.01 -8.68
N SER A 222 17.51 -9.27 -10.00
CA SER A 222 18.76 -9.60 -10.69
C SER A 222 19.74 -8.43 -10.66
N TRP A 223 19.25 -7.19 -10.79
CA TRP A 223 20.09 -6.01 -10.65
C TRP A 223 20.72 -5.92 -9.25
N PHE A 224 19.94 -6.17 -8.18
CA PHE A 224 20.45 -6.21 -6.80
C PHE A 224 21.50 -7.31 -6.63
N ARG A 225 21.23 -8.51 -7.15
CA ARG A 225 22.17 -9.65 -7.10
C ARG A 225 23.51 -9.32 -7.79
N ILE A 226 23.48 -8.74 -8.99
CA ILE A 226 24.68 -8.35 -9.74
C ILE A 226 25.50 -7.30 -8.97
N ARG A 227 24.83 -6.42 -8.23
CA ARG A 227 25.45 -5.38 -7.41
C ARG A 227 25.84 -5.84 -6.01
N HIS A 228 25.61 -7.11 -5.68
CA HIS A 228 25.82 -7.68 -4.35
C HIS A 228 25.07 -6.94 -3.23
N ILE A 229 23.90 -6.38 -3.54
CA ILE A 229 23.03 -5.71 -2.58
C ILE A 229 22.04 -6.76 -2.03
N PRO A 230 21.96 -6.98 -0.71
CA PRO A 230 21.04 -7.95 -0.14
C PRO A 230 19.58 -7.51 -0.34
N VAL A 231 18.71 -8.46 -0.63
CA VAL A 231 17.26 -8.24 -0.69
C VAL A 231 16.68 -8.54 0.69
N VAL A 232 16.29 -7.50 1.41
CA VAL A 232 15.74 -7.58 2.78
C VAL A 232 14.26 -7.19 2.86
N ALA A 233 13.79 -6.37 1.91
CA ALA A 233 12.41 -5.92 1.79
C ALA A 233 12.05 -5.84 0.30
N GLN A 234 11.68 -6.99 -0.28
CA GLN A 234 11.59 -7.16 -1.73
C GLN A 234 10.68 -6.14 -2.41
N GLN A 235 9.49 -5.89 -1.88
CA GLN A 235 8.54 -4.93 -2.48
C GLN A 235 9.09 -3.50 -2.39
N VAL A 236 9.53 -3.07 -1.22
CA VAL A 236 10.12 -1.73 -1.01
C VAL A 236 11.30 -1.49 -1.95
N GLN A 237 12.18 -2.49 -2.08
CA GLN A 237 13.34 -2.37 -2.97
C GLN A 237 12.94 -2.35 -4.45
N ALA A 238 11.95 -3.15 -4.85
CA ALA A 238 11.42 -3.13 -6.21
C ALA A 238 10.74 -1.80 -6.55
N ASP A 239 9.94 -1.27 -5.64
CA ASP A 239 9.26 0.02 -5.81
C ASP A 239 10.26 1.19 -5.82
N THR A 240 11.29 1.15 -4.98
CA THR A 240 12.40 2.13 -5.00
C THR A 240 13.17 2.06 -6.33
N TYR A 241 13.45 0.86 -6.83
CA TYR A 241 14.12 0.70 -8.14
C TYR A 241 13.26 1.28 -9.27
N LEU A 242 11.96 1.01 -9.27
CA LEU A 242 11.01 1.57 -10.23
C LEU A 242 10.96 3.10 -10.13
N ALA A 243 10.83 3.65 -8.92
CA ALA A 243 10.79 5.10 -8.66
C ALA A 243 12.05 5.80 -9.19
N CYS A 244 13.23 5.30 -8.82
CA CYS A 244 14.50 5.85 -9.30
C CYS A 244 14.63 5.78 -10.83
N GLY A 245 14.19 4.67 -11.42
CA GLY A 245 14.19 4.50 -12.86
C GLY A 245 13.27 5.50 -13.58
N LEU A 246 12.05 5.71 -13.06
CA LEU A 246 11.08 6.69 -13.58
C LEU A 246 11.65 8.11 -13.54
N VAL A 247 12.19 8.49 -12.41
CA VAL A 247 12.77 9.84 -12.22
C VAL A 247 14.00 10.03 -13.11
N ALA A 248 14.89 9.05 -13.19
CA ALA A 248 16.09 9.13 -14.03
C ALA A 248 15.73 9.32 -15.51
N GLU A 249 14.79 8.54 -16.01
CA GLU A 249 14.33 8.66 -17.40
C GLU A 249 13.66 10.00 -17.65
N THR A 250 12.76 10.42 -16.76
CA THR A 250 12.08 11.71 -16.86
C THR A 250 13.08 12.87 -16.89
N LEU A 251 14.07 12.87 -16.00
CA LEU A 251 15.11 13.91 -15.97
C LEU A 251 15.98 13.94 -17.23
N ASN A 252 16.20 12.81 -17.90
CA ASN A 252 16.94 12.78 -19.17
C ASN A 252 16.19 13.46 -20.31
N HIS A 253 14.87 13.56 -20.23
CA HIS A 253 14.02 14.23 -21.23
C HIS A 253 13.77 15.71 -20.91
N ILE A 254 14.18 16.22 -19.75
CA ILE A 254 14.12 17.64 -19.39
C ILE A 254 15.39 18.32 -19.85
N VAL A 255 15.34 19.10 -20.94
CA VAL A 255 16.50 19.74 -21.53
C VAL A 255 16.63 21.20 -21.08
N ASP A 256 15.59 22.01 -21.25
CA ASP A 256 15.67 23.46 -21.16
C ASP A 256 15.09 24.05 -19.87
N ALA A 257 14.03 23.47 -19.31
CA ALA A 257 13.33 23.97 -18.13
C ALA A 257 13.50 23.01 -16.96
N PHE A 258 14.56 23.14 -16.18
CA PHE A 258 14.81 22.30 -15.00
C PHE A 258 14.08 22.87 -13.79
N VAL A 259 12.74 22.72 -13.81
CA VAL A 259 11.82 23.16 -12.74
C VAL A 259 11.05 21.96 -12.18
N ARG A 260 10.68 22.07 -10.90
CA ARG A 260 10.01 20.98 -10.16
C ARG A 260 8.63 20.62 -10.71
N ASP A 261 7.85 21.63 -11.08
CA ASP A 261 6.50 21.44 -11.63
C ASP A 261 6.56 20.63 -12.94
N TYR A 262 7.51 20.97 -13.81
CA TYR A 262 7.71 20.25 -15.06
C TYR A 262 8.16 18.81 -14.86
N LEU A 263 8.88 18.51 -13.77
CA LEU A 263 9.20 17.13 -13.41
C LEU A 263 7.91 16.32 -13.12
N ILE A 264 6.98 16.88 -12.35
CA ILE A 264 5.69 16.22 -12.05
C ILE A 264 4.90 15.96 -13.34
N GLU A 265 4.71 16.98 -14.17
CA GLU A 265 4.00 16.86 -15.46
C GLU A 265 4.64 15.81 -16.37
N ARG A 266 5.95 15.75 -16.41
CA ARG A 266 6.68 14.75 -17.22
C ARG A 266 6.56 13.34 -16.65
N ILE A 267 6.49 13.16 -15.33
CA ILE A 267 6.22 11.87 -14.70
C ILE A 267 4.81 11.39 -15.04
N GLU A 268 3.81 12.27 -14.98
CA GLU A 268 2.43 11.96 -15.38
C GLU A 268 2.38 11.40 -16.81
N MET A 269 3.07 12.03 -17.74
CA MET A 269 3.13 11.58 -19.14
C MET A 269 3.94 10.29 -19.34
N ALA A 270 5.00 10.09 -18.55
CA ALA A 270 5.92 8.97 -18.74
C ALA A 270 5.36 7.63 -18.24
N LEU A 271 4.51 7.66 -17.20
CA LEU A 271 3.98 6.45 -16.57
C LEU A 271 3.15 5.58 -17.52
N ASP A 272 2.37 6.21 -18.39
CA ASP A 272 1.42 5.51 -19.28
C ASP A 272 2.11 4.69 -20.40
N HIS A 273 3.37 4.98 -20.70
CA HIS A 273 4.11 4.39 -21.82
C HIS A 273 5.31 3.54 -21.40
N ARG A 274 5.50 3.30 -20.11
CA ARG A 274 6.69 2.64 -19.60
C ARG A 274 6.50 1.14 -19.36
N VAL A 275 7.58 0.39 -19.61
CA VAL A 275 7.70 -0.99 -19.12
C VAL A 275 7.91 -0.95 -17.61
N LEU A 276 6.97 -1.52 -16.88
CA LEU A 276 7.03 -1.59 -15.42
C LEU A 276 7.98 -2.71 -14.96
N THR A 277 8.73 -2.44 -13.91
CA THR A 277 9.71 -3.38 -13.32
C THR A 277 9.40 -3.70 -11.87
N GLY A 278 8.13 -3.83 -11.50
CA GLY A 278 7.73 -3.98 -10.12
C GLY A 278 6.43 -4.75 -9.93
N TYR A 279 5.76 -4.43 -8.85
CA TYR A 279 4.59 -5.13 -8.36
C TYR A 279 3.28 -4.75 -9.08
N TYR A 280 3.23 -3.61 -9.76
CA TYR A 280 2.00 -3.09 -10.34
C TYR A 280 1.83 -3.55 -11.80
N PRO A 281 0.61 -3.97 -12.21
CA PRO A 281 0.37 -4.38 -13.60
C PRO A 281 0.33 -3.19 -14.55
N HIS A 282 -0.20 -2.08 -14.06
CA HIS A 282 -0.43 -0.85 -14.80
C HIS A 282 -0.35 0.36 -13.89
N LEU A 283 0.32 1.42 -14.34
CA LEU A 283 0.43 2.68 -13.63
C LEU A 283 0.07 3.82 -14.58
N THR A 284 -0.87 4.67 -14.19
CA THR A 284 -1.29 5.83 -14.94
C THR A 284 -1.53 7.02 -14.04
N LEU A 285 -1.22 8.22 -14.53
CA LEU A 285 -1.60 9.47 -13.89
C LEU A 285 -2.21 10.40 -14.94
N ALA A 286 -3.44 10.82 -14.71
CA ALA A 286 -4.00 11.98 -15.41
C ALA A 286 -3.66 13.25 -14.62
N PRO A 287 -3.72 14.43 -15.26
CA PRO A 287 -3.55 15.70 -14.56
C PRO A 287 -4.45 15.79 -13.32
N GLY A 288 -3.87 16.17 -12.19
CA GLY A 288 -4.58 16.23 -10.91
C GLY A 288 -4.72 14.90 -10.16
N GLN A 289 -4.27 13.76 -10.73
CA GLN A 289 -4.23 12.49 -10.02
C GLN A 289 -2.88 12.29 -9.33
N ARG A 290 -2.92 11.78 -8.09
CA ARG A 290 -1.70 11.60 -7.28
C ARG A 290 -1.36 10.13 -6.99
N PHE A 291 -2.25 9.20 -7.35
CA PHE A 291 -2.07 7.76 -7.16
C PHE A 291 -2.03 7.06 -8.52
N ALA A 292 -0.95 6.37 -8.82
CA ALA A 292 -0.71 5.81 -10.14
C ALA A 292 -1.41 4.45 -10.36
N SER A 293 -1.44 3.56 -9.36
CA SER A 293 -2.23 2.32 -9.37
C SER A 293 -3.66 2.60 -8.92
N LYS A 294 -4.65 2.17 -9.70
CA LYS A 294 -6.06 2.50 -9.51
C LYS A 294 -6.90 1.37 -8.94
N GLY A 295 -6.36 0.15 -8.84
CA GLY A 295 -7.17 -1.00 -8.51
C GLY A 295 -6.38 -2.17 -7.94
N GLY A 296 -7.04 -3.32 -7.89
CA GLY A 296 -6.49 -4.56 -7.40
C GLY A 296 -7.39 -5.76 -7.68
N TYR A 297 -6.97 -6.90 -7.19
CA TYR A 297 -7.74 -8.13 -7.21
C TYR A 297 -8.34 -8.42 -5.83
N ILE A 298 -9.41 -9.22 -5.83
CA ILE A 298 -9.73 -10.07 -4.70
C ILE A 298 -9.21 -11.46 -5.05
N VAL A 299 -8.38 -12.03 -4.20
CA VAL A 299 -7.81 -13.35 -4.43
C VAL A 299 -8.10 -14.30 -3.28
N ARG A 300 -7.92 -15.61 -3.53
CA ARG A 300 -7.96 -16.65 -2.50
C ARG A 300 -6.75 -17.56 -2.66
N PHE A 301 -6.38 -18.26 -1.62
CA PHE A 301 -5.40 -19.33 -1.72
C PHE A 301 -5.96 -20.47 -2.58
N ALA A 302 -5.16 -20.96 -3.51
CA ALA A 302 -5.53 -22.10 -4.37
C ALA A 302 -5.49 -23.41 -3.61
N ASP A 303 -4.70 -23.48 -2.54
CA ASP A 303 -4.57 -24.64 -1.66
C ASP A 303 -4.25 -24.20 -0.22
N PRO A 304 -4.53 -25.04 0.79
CA PRO A 304 -4.33 -24.69 2.20
C PRO A 304 -2.86 -24.57 2.63
N ALA A 305 -1.92 -25.10 1.86
CA ALA A 305 -0.52 -25.19 2.26
C ALA A 305 0.41 -24.29 1.46
N GLY A 306 0.03 -23.94 0.23
CA GLY A 306 0.87 -23.18 -0.70
C GLY A 306 0.63 -21.68 -0.71
N ALA A 307 1.54 -20.95 -1.35
CA ALA A 307 1.41 -19.51 -1.59
C ALA A 307 0.74 -19.16 -2.93
N ARG A 308 0.23 -20.17 -3.65
CA ARG A 308 -0.43 -19.95 -4.94
C ARG A 308 -1.79 -19.31 -4.72
N LEU A 309 -2.01 -18.18 -5.42
CA LEU A 309 -3.26 -17.43 -5.39
C LEU A 309 -4.07 -17.64 -6.66
N THR A 310 -5.40 -17.58 -6.51
CA THR A 310 -6.36 -17.56 -7.62
C THR A 310 -7.24 -16.33 -7.48
N PRO A 311 -7.41 -15.51 -8.53
CA PRO A 311 -8.29 -14.36 -8.48
C PRO A 311 -9.75 -14.79 -8.36
N VAL A 312 -10.54 -14.00 -7.65
CA VAL A 312 -12.00 -14.07 -7.56
C VAL A 312 -12.55 -12.95 -8.43
N GLY A 313 -12.67 -13.22 -9.72
CA GLY A 313 -13.04 -12.21 -10.71
C GLY A 313 -11.83 -11.52 -11.35
N GLU A 314 -12.11 -10.40 -12.03
CA GLU A 314 -11.12 -9.60 -12.75
C GLU A 314 -10.51 -8.51 -11.87
N TRP A 315 -9.59 -7.73 -12.45
CA TRP A 315 -9.05 -6.51 -11.84
C TRP A 315 -10.19 -5.50 -11.57
N ILE A 316 -10.28 -5.02 -10.34
CA ILE A 316 -11.29 -4.06 -9.90
C ILE A 316 -10.63 -2.69 -9.79
N THR A 317 -11.28 -1.67 -10.36
CA THR A 317 -10.95 -0.26 -10.17
C THR A 317 -12.13 0.37 -9.42
N PRO A 318 -12.07 0.50 -8.09
CA PRO A 318 -13.19 0.94 -7.25
C PRO A 318 -13.46 2.45 -7.37
#